data_63ac5c0db76bcbdc319729e72dd05cdc
#
_entry.id   63ac5c0db76bcbdc319729e72dd05cdc
#
_cell.length_a   1.000
_cell.length_b   1.000
_cell.length_c   1.000
_cell.angle_alpha   90.00
_cell.angle_beta   90.00
_cell.angle_gamma   90.00
#
_symmetry.space_group_name_H-M   'P 1'
#
loop_
_entity.id
_entity.type
_entity.pdbx_description
1 polymer ?
#
loop_
_entity_poly.entity_id
_entity_poly.type
_entity_poly.pdbx_seq_one_letter_code
_entity_poly.pdbx_strand_id
1 'polypeptide(L)'
;MLKKGSFLRELPIIVVSALIVSIVIKTFLLHFFYIPSGSMENTLQVGDRIAVNKFGALFSDIKRGEVAVFNDPDKWLGDAPIDESSSISSKLKNGLITVGVLPDPAKQFLIKRVVGVGGDNVICCDASGKI
;
A
#
# COMPACT_ATOMS: atom_id res chain seq x y z
N MET A 1 -26.51 -36.49 -1.91
CA MET A 1 -26.69 -36.56 -3.40
C MET A 1 -26.77 -35.13 -3.91
N LEU A 2 -25.69 -34.59 -4.47
CA LEU A 2 -25.66 -33.26 -5.06
C LEU A 2 -26.36 -33.32 -6.42
N LYS A 3 -27.47 -32.61 -6.58
CA LYS A 3 -28.20 -32.52 -7.82
C LYS A 3 -27.32 -31.87 -8.90
N LYS A 4 -26.99 -32.63 -9.93
CA LYS A 4 -26.13 -32.25 -11.08
C LYS A 4 -26.55 -30.98 -11.83
N GLY A 5 -27.73 -30.42 -11.54
CA GLY A 5 -28.24 -29.16 -12.13
C GLY A 5 -27.97 -27.90 -11.30
N SER A 6 -27.54 -28.05 -10.04
CA SER A 6 -27.30 -26.93 -9.10
C SER A 6 -25.91 -26.30 -9.29
N PHE A 7 -24.90 -27.10 -9.65
CA PHE A 7 -23.49 -26.66 -9.72
C PHE A 7 -23.27 -25.54 -10.74
N LEU A 8 -23.83 -25.64 -11.94
CA LEU A 8 -23.70 -24.60 -12.98
C LEU A 8 -24.40 -23.29 -12.60
N ARG A 9 -25.41 -23.35 -11.73
CA ARG A 9 -26.14 -22.19 -11.23
C ARG A 9 -25.47 -21.58 -10.00
N GLU A 10 -24.80 -22.38 -9.22
CA GLU A 10 -24.07 -21.96 -8.00
C GLU A 10 -22.68 -21.40 -8.32
N LEU A 11 -22.05 -21.89 -9.40
CA LEU A 11 -20.72 -21.48 -9.84
C LEU A 11 -20.57 -19.94 -9.99
N PRO A 12 -21.46 -19.20 -10.67
CA PRO A 12 -21.33 -17.74 -10.76
C PRO A 12 -21.44 -17.04 -9.40
N ILE A 13 -22.27 -17.57 -8.50
CA ILE A 13 -22.45 -17.00 -7.16
C ILE A 13 -21.16 -17.18 -6.35
N ILE A 14 -20.54 -18.36 -6.42
CA ILE A 14 -19.27 -18.63 -5.74
C ILE A 14 -18.16 -17.75 -6.30
N VAL A 15 -18.07 -17.59 -7.62
CA VAL A 15 -17.06 -16.73 -8.26
C VAL A 15 -17.25 -15.28 -7.85
N VAL A 16 -18.47 -14.76 -7.89
CA VAL A 16 -18.76 -13.37 -7.50
C VAL A 16 -18.48 -13.15 -6.02
N SER A 17 -18.89 -14.06 -5.14
CA SER A 17 -18.58 -13.93 -3.71
C SER A 17 -17.09 -13.97 -3.42
N ALA A 18 -16.33 -14.86 -4.07
CA ALA A 18 -14.87 -14.93 -3.94
C ALA A 18 -14.18 -13.64 -4.43
N LEU A 19 -14.66 -13.06 -5.54
CA LEU A 19 -14.18 -11.77 -6.03
C LEU A 19 -14.45 -10.65 -5.03
N ILE A 20 -15.66 -10.56 -4.49
CA ILE A 20 -16.01 -9.53 -3.49
C ILE A 20 -15.12 -9.66 -2.27
N VAL A 21 -14.96 -10.86 -1.72
CA VAL A 21 -14.09 -11.12 -0.56
C VAL A 21 -12.64 -10.76 -0.87
N SER A 22 -12.13 -11.11 -2.05
CA SER A 22 -10.78 -10.77 -2.48
C SER A 22 -10.56 -9.25 -2.57
N ILE A 23 -11.53 -8.52 -3.11
CA ILE A 23 -11.48 -7.05 -3.21
C ILE A 23 -11.48 -6.43 -1.80
N VAL A 24 -12.35 -6.90 -0.91
CA VAL A 24 -12.41 -6.42 0.47
C VAL A 24 -11.07 -6.64 1.19
N ILE A 25 -10.50 -7.83 1.11
CA ILE A 25 -9.21 -8.14 1.73
C ILE A 25 -8.11 -7.22 1.19
N LYS A 26 -8.00 -7.08 -0.13
CA LYS A 26 -6.98 -6.22 -0.75
C LYS A 26 -7.15 -4.74 -0.40
N THR A 27 -8.39 -4.26 -0.35
CA THR A 27 -8.67 -2.85 -0.07
C THR A 27 -8.43 -2.48 1.39
N PHE A 28 -8.83 -3.34 2.32
CA PHE A 28 -8.85 -3.02 3.75
C PHE A 28 -7.67 -3.58 4.54
N LEU A 29 -7.15 -4.75 4.16
CA LEU A 29 -6.13 -5.43 4.96
C LEU A 29 -4.72 -5.22 4.45
N LEU A 30 -4.49 -5.35 3.15
CA LEU A 30 -3.15 -5.39 2.55
C LEU A 30 -3.03 -4.41 1.39
N HIS A 31 -1.99 -3.60 1.43
CA HIS A 31 -1.55 -2.79 0.29
C HIS A 31 -0.15 -3.21 -0.14
N PHE A 32 0.01 -3.38 -1.44
CA PHE A 32 1.31 -3.70 -2.03
C PHE A 32 1.93 -2.42 -2.60
N PHE A 33 3.18 -2.20 -2.26
CA PHE A 33 3.97 -1.09 -2.77
C PHE A 33 5.24 -1.59 -3.41
N TYR A 34 5.72 -0.82 -4.36
CA TYR A 34 7.02 -0.99 -4.99
C TYR A 34 7.97 0.07 -4.44
N ILE A 35 9.21 -0.31 -4.17
CA ILE A 35 10.21 0.60 -3.60
C ILE A 35 10.99 1.26 -4.73
N PRO A 36 10.77 2.58 -4.97
CA PRO A 36 11.44 3.29 -6.06
C PRO A 36 12.79 3.88 -5.67
N SER A 37 13.10 4.01 -4.37
CA SER A 37 14.28 4.74 -3.90
C SER A 37 15.09 3.98 -2.87
N GLY A 38 16.41 4.22 -2.84
CA GLY A 38 17.36 3.57 -1.94
C GLY A 38 17.43 4.14 -0.52
N SER A 39 16.49 4.98 -0.10
CA SER A 39 16.54 5.62 1.23
C SER A 39 16.47 4.63 2.41
N MET A 40 16.20 3.36 2.14
CA MET A 40 16.12 2.26 3.11
C MET A 40 16.96 1.04 2.71
N GLU A 41 18.02 1.24 1.92
CA GLU A 41 18.83 0.17 1.30
C GLU A 41 19.35 -0.88 2.28
N ASN A 42 19.64 -0.53 3.51
CA ASN A 42 20.07 -1.49 4.53
C ASN A 42 18.94 -2.46 4.99
N THR A 43 17.69 -2.15 4.66
CA THR A 43 16.52 -2.94 5.07
C THR A 43 15.68 -3.36 3.87
N LEU A 44 15.49 -2.46 2.90
CA LEU A 44 14.65 -2.61 1.73
C LEU A 44 15.43 -2.13 0.52
N GLN A 45 15.53 -2.95 -0.51
CA GLN A 45 16.26 -2.61 -1.74
C GLN A 45 15.34 -1.98 -2.78
N VAL A 46 15.93 -1.19 -3.68
CA VAL A 46 15.22 -0.68 -4.84
C VAL A 46 14.73 -1.85 -5.70
N GLY A 47 13.44 -1.86 -6.02
CA GLY A 47 12.81 -2.96 -6.76
C GLY A 47 12.05 -3.95 -5.90
N ASP A 48 12.20 -3.90 -4.58
CA ASP A 48 11.45 -4.77 -3.68
C ASP A 48 9.94 -4.46 -3.73
N ARG A 49 9.15 -5.52 -3.57
CA ARG A 49 7.70 -5.42 -3.37
C ARG A 49 7.38 -5.70 -1.92
N ILE A 50 6.74 -4.76 -1.28
CA ILE A 50 6.35 -4.88 0.12
C ILE A 50 4.84 -4.98 0.26
N ALA A 51 4.39 -5.75 1.24
CA ALA A 51 3.00 -5.80 1.67
C ALA A 51 2.86 -5.03 2.98
N VAL A 52 2.02 -4.01 2.99
CA VAL A 52 1.75 -3.19 4.18
C VAL A 52 0.43 -3.62 4.79
N ASN A 53 0.46 -3.93 6.08
CA ASN A 53 -0.73 -4.24 6.86
C ASN A 53 -1.39 -2.94 7.34
N LYS A 54 -2.49 -2.56 6.68
CA LYS A 54 -3.27 -1.38 7.09
C LYS A 54 -4.06 -1.59 8.37
N PHE A 55 -4.51 -2.82 8.59
CA PHE A 55 -5.31 -3.15 9.76
C PHE A 55 -4.51 -2.96 11.06
N GLY A 56 -3.25 -3.38 11.06
CA GLY A 56 -2.35 -3.16 12.20
C GLY A 56 -2.18 -1.68 12.54
N ALA A 57 -2.07 -0.82 11.54
CA ALA A 57 -1.91 0.62 11.74
C ALA A 57 -3.13 1.31 12.35
N LEU A 58 -4.32 0.71 12.26
CA LEU A 58 -5.56 1.26 12.85
C LEU A 58 -5.72 0.92 14.34
N PHE A 59 -5.09 -0.16 14.80
CA PHE A 59 -5.30 -0.71 16.14
C PHE A 59 -4.04 -0.78 17.00
N SER A 60 -2.88 -0.49 16.43
CA SER A 60 -1.60 -0.52 17.13
C SER A 60 -0.94 0.84 17.10
N ASP A 61 -0.40 1.26 18.24
CA ASP A 61 0.45 2.44 18.30
C ASP A 61 1.77 2.18 17.57
N ILE A 62 2.25 3.19 16.88
CA ILE A 62 3.54 3.16 16.17
C ILE A 62 4.66 3.10 17.21
N LYS A 63 5.58 2.15 17.04
CA LYS A 63 6.73 1.95 17.93
C LYS A 63 8.02 2.45 17.29
N ARG A 64 8.99 2.81 18.13
CA ARG A 64 10.34 3.15 17.67
C ARG A 64 10.98 1.96 16.96
N GLY A 65 11.67 2.24 15.86
CA GLY A 65 12.31 1.21 15.04
C GLY A 65 11.41 0.54 14.01
N GLU A 66 10.09 0.75 14.06
CA GLU A 66 9.17 0.24 13.04
C GLU A 66 9.36 0.97 11.70
N VAL A 67 9.07 0.26 10.61
CA VAL A 67 9.06 0.84 9.28
C VAL A 67 7.63 1.29 8.97
N ALA A 68 7.45 2.59 8.80
CA ALA A 68 6.18 3.19 8.49
C ALA A 68 6.10 3.59 7.01
N VAL A 69 4.91 3.36 6.42
CA VAL A 69 4.54 3.84 5.09
C VAL A 69 3.48 4.92 5.26
N PHE A 70 3.73 6.09 4.73
CA PHE A 70 2.82 7.23 4.84
C PHE A 70 2.77 8.03 3.54
N ASN A 71 1.69 8.77 3.35
CA ASN A 71 1.58 9.67 2.22
C ASN A 71 2.58 10.82 2.37
N ASP A 72 3.13 11.27 1.25
CA ASP A 72 3.94 12.50 1.23
C ASP A 72 3.08 13.69 1.65
N PRO A 73 3.34 14.32 2.82
CA PRO A 73 2.49 15.37 3.36
C PRO A 73 2.59 16.69 2.59
N ASP A 74 3.76 17.01 2.10
CA ASP A 74 4.09 18.33 1.53
C ASP A 74 4.64 18.26 0.10
N LYS A 75 4.38 17.15 -0.61
CA LYS A 75 4.91 16.92 -1.97
C LYS A 75 6.43 17.03 -2.06
N TRP A 76 7.15 16.50 -1.07
CA TRP A 76 8.61 16.50 -1.05
C TRP A 76 9.24 15.80 -2.24
N LEU A 77 8.52 14.84 -2.81
CA LEU A 77 8.98 14.08 -4.00
C LEU A 77 8.64 14.80 -5.33
N GLY A 78 7.99 15.97 -5.28
CA GLY A 78 7.50 16.67 -6.45
C GLY A 78 6.17 16.11 -6.97
N ASP A 79 5.67 16.66 -8.07
CA ASP A 79 4.43 16.16 -8.67
C ASP A 79 4.72 14.85 -9.43
N ALA A 80 3.91 13.82 -9.15
CA ALA A 80 3.99 12.56 -9.88
C ALA A 80 3.66 12.78 -11.36
N PRO A 81 4.38 12.16 -12.30
CA PRO A 81 4.04 12.25 -13.72
C PRO A 81 2.65 11.64 -13.93
N ILE A 82 1.71 12.48 -14.34
CA ILE A 82 0.36 12.06 -14.68
C ILE A 82 0.42 11.54 -16.11
N ASP A 83 0.25 10.24 -16.30
CA ASP A 83 0.03 9.66 -17.63
C ASP A 83 -1.36 10.07 -18.13
N GLU A 84 -1.43 11.19 -18.82
CA GLU A 84 -2.63 11.69 -19.52
C GLU A 84 -2.91 10.90 -20.81
N SER A 85 -2.90 9.60 -20.78
CA SER A 85 -3.35 8.83 -21.93
C SER A 85 -4.88 8.67 -21.87
N SER A 86 -5.57 9.41 -22.71
CA SER A 86 -7.04 9.42 -22.86
C SER A 86 -7.59 8.19 -23.61
N SER A 87 -7.06 7.02 -23.34
CA SER A 87 -7.50 5.76 -23.94
C SER A 87 -8.61 5.11 -23.10
N ILE A 88 -9.42 4.23 -23.72
CA ILE A 88 -10.43 3.40 -23.04
C ILE A 88 -9.79 2.58 -21.89
N SER A 89 -8.52 2.20 -22.06
CA SER A 89 -7.72 1.55 -21.01
C SER A 89 -7.53 2.43 -19.78
N SER A 90 -7.47 3.77 -19.91
CA SER A 90 -7.34 4.70 -18.80
C SER A 90 -8.62 4.78 -17.96
N LYS A 91 -9.79 4.70 -18.59
CA LYS A 91 -11.09 4.67 -17.85
C LYS A 91 -11.22 3.39 -17.02
N LEU A 92 -10.82 2.25 -17.59
CA LEU A 92 -10.80 0.98 -16.85
C LEU A 92 -9.78 1.01 -15.73
N LYS A 93 -8.57 1.55 -15.98
CA LYS A 93 -7.51 1.73 -14.99
C LYS A 93 -7.96 2.65 -13.84
N ASN A 94 -8.61 3.78 -14.16
CA ASN A 94 -9.14 4.70 -13.16
C ASN A 94 -10.26 4.05 -12.32
N GLY A 95 -11.12 3.25 -12.93
CA GLY A 95 -12.12 2.45 -12.21
C GLY A 95 -11.47 1.47 -11.22
N LEU A 96 -10.41 0.78 -11.63
CA LEU A 96 -9.67 -0.16 -10.79
C LEU A 96 -8.87 0.55 -9.66
N ILE A 97 -8.38 1.76 -9.92
CA ILE A 97 -7.75 2.63 -8.89
C ILE A 97 -8.80 3.08 -7.87
N THR A 98 -9.98 3.51 -8.33
CA THR A 98 -11.06 3.96 -7.45
C THR A 98 -11.55 2.86 -6.53
N VAL A 99 -11.62 1.62 -7.04
CA VAL A 99 -11.98 0.42 -6.23
C VAL A 99 -10.81 -0.08 -5.37
N GLY A 100 -9.61 0.53 -5.50
CA GLY A 100 -8.43 0.18 -4.69
C GLY A 100 -7.71 -1.11 -5.12
N VAL A 101 -8.01 -1.63 -6.31
CA VAL A 101 -7.34 -2.81 -6.88
C VAL A 101 -5.96 -2.46 -7.42
N LEU A 102 -5.82 -1.26 -8.01
CA LEU A 102 -4.56 -0.71 -8.49
C LEU A 102 -4.08 0.43 -7.57
N PRO A 103 -2.77 0.56 -7.36
CA PRO A 103 -2.21 1.70 -6.64
C PRO A 103 -2.46 2.99 -7.43
N ASP A 104 -2.84 4.05 -6.72
CA ASP A 104 -3.02 5.37 -7.29
C ASP A 104 -1.65 6.00 -7.58
N PRO A 105 -1.28 6.26 -8.83
CA PRO A 105 0.01 6.84 -9.18
C PRO A 105 0.14 8.30 -8.71
N ALA A 106 -0.97 8.99 -8.46
CA ALA A 106 -0.95 10.35 -7.92
C ALA A 106 -0.60 10.39 -6.43
N LYS A 107 -0.74 9.27 -5.71
CA LYS A 107 -0.37 9.16 -4.31
C LYS A 107 1.07 8.71 -4.19
N GLN A 108 1.93 9.63 -3.82
CA GLN A 108 3.31 9.32 -3.49
C GLN A 108 3.41 8.88 -2.03
N PHE A 109 4.02 7.71 -1.83
CA PHE A 109 4.21 7.14 -0.50
C PHE A 109 5.69 7.17 -0.13
N LEU A 110 5.95 7.57 1.11
CA LEU A 110 7.26 7.53 1.71
C LEU A 110 7.36 6.32 2.65
N ILE A 111 8.53 5.70 2.67
CA ILE A 111 8.84 4.59 3.56
C ILE A 111 10.03 5.02 4.40
N LYS A 112 9.84 5.10 5.72
CA LYS A 112 10.88 5.52 6.65
C LYS A 112 10.80 4.71 7.94
N ARG A 113 11.93 4.65 8.65
CA ARG A 113 12.00 4.05 9.98
C ARG A 113 11.63 5.11 11.02
N VAL A 114 10.77 4.72 11.95
CA VAL A 114 10.37 5.58 13.07
C VAL A 114 11.54 5.68 14.06
N VAL A 115 12.08 6.86 14.22
CA VAL A 115 13.17 7.17 15.15
C VAL A 115 12.64 7.59 16.51
N GLY A 116 11.57 8.39 16.54
CA GLY A 116 10.92 8.88 17.75
C GLY A 116 9.41 8.87 17.65
N VAL A 117 8.74 8.83 18.75
CA VAL A 117 7.29 8.91 18.90
C VAL A 117 6.90 10.15 19.71
N GLY A 118 5.59 10.45 19.76
CA GLY A 118 5.10 11.59 20.53
C GLY A 118 5.60 11.59 21.97
N GLY A 119 6.15 12.72 22.42
CA GLY A 119 6.75 12.87 23.75
C GLY A 119 8.26 12.61 23.82
N ASP A 120 8.89 12.11 22.76
CA ASP A 120 10.32 11.90 22.72
C ASP A 120 11.08 13.20 22.44
N ASN A 121 12.23 13.32 23.08
CA ASN A 121 13.22 14.34 22.76
C ASN A 121 14.29 13.71 21.87
N VAL A 122 14.25 13.97 20.58
CA VAL A 122 15.19 13.43 19.60
C VAL A 122 16.31 14.44 19.38
N ILE A 123 17.51 14.08 19.83
CA ILE A 123 18.73 14.90 19.64
C ILE A 123 19.52 14.25 18.51
N CYS A 124 19.81 15.04 17.46
CA CYS A 124 20.68 14.53 16.41
C CYS A 124 22.11 14.52 16.91
N CYS A 125 22.62 13.50 16.75
CA CYS A 125 23.84 12.84 16.31
C CYS A 125 24.81 12.63 17.47
N ASP A 126 25.31 11.41 17.55
CA ASP A 126 26.43 11.08 18.44
C ASP A 126 27.74 11.76 17.97
N ALA A 127 28.81 11.61 18.72
CA ALA A 127 30.14 12.15 18.38
C ALA A 127 30.69 11.62 17.03
N SER A 128 30.08 10.56 16.48
CA SER A 128 30.42 9.97 15.17
C SER A 128 29.50 10.41 14.03
N GLY A 129 28.52 11.28 14.32
CA GLY A 129 27.57 11.79 13.32
C GLY A 129 26.44 10.82 12.95
N LYS A 130 26.23 9.77 13.74
CA LYS A 130 25.14 8.79 13.55
C LYS A 130 23.96 9.11 14.47
N ILE A 131 22.75 8.85 13.94
CA ILE A 131 21.50 8.91 14.70
C ILE A 131 21.29 7.58 15.41
#